data_a035fd7db2d4ad3978351e46ca59e699
#
_entry.id   a035fd7db2d4ad3978351e46ca59e699
#
_cell.length_a   1.000
_cell.length_b   1.000
_cell.length_c   1.000
_cell.angle_alpha   90.00
_cell.angle_beta   90.00
_cell.angle_gamma   90.00
#
_symmetry.space_group_name_H-M   'P 1'
#
loop_
_entity.id
_entity.type
_entity.pdbx_description
1 polymer ?
#
loop_
_entity_poly.entity_id
_entity_poly.type
_entity_poly.pdbx_seq_one_letter_code
_entity_poly.pdbx_strand_id
1 'polypeptide(L)'
;LSDPMAEKVDLSQWKVITGGSALSPALAQRARDLGIDVFGGYGMSETGPVLTLAQIKGSAEELNSDEALTYRCKGGRPVPMVELKIVDPDFREQPHDGVTTGEVVVRAPWLTQGYLNDPERSEELWTNGYLHTGDIGHIDAKGYLKITDRLKDVIKSGGEWISSLELEDLALGAPSVSEAAVIGVVDEKWGERPLVLVVGKETEIDCSEVAARFAQAAKAGVISEWAVPERIEQVDAIPKTSVGKIDKKRLREQFG
;
A
#
# COMPACT_ATOMS: atom_id res chain seq x y z
N LEU A 1 -9.22 -19.43 -2.06
CA LEU A 1 -9.44 -19.83 -0.65
C LEU A 1 -10.93 -19.86 -0.27
N SER A 2 -11.81 -19.34 -1.11
CA SER A 2 -13.29 -19.39 -0.92
C SER A 2 -13.91 -20.69 -1.46
N ASP A 3 -13.16 -21.53 -2.16
CA ASP A 3 -13.64 -22.80 -2.68
C ASP A 3 -13.79 -23.83 -1.54
N PRO A 4 -14.97 -24.47 -1.39
CA PRO A 4 -15.18 -25.53 -0.39
C PRO A 4 -14.20 -26.71 -0.49
N MET A 5 -13.56 -26.91 -1.64
CA MET A 5 -12.53 -27.92 -1.81
C MET A 5 -11.24 -27.59 -1.03
N ALA A 6 -10.97 -26.31 -0.75
CA ALA A 6 -9.78 -25.90 -0.01
C ALA A 6 -9.73 -26.48 1.42
N GLU A 7 -10.90 -26.74 2.02
CA GLU A 7 -11.02 -27.36 3.36
C GLU A 7 -10.85 -28.89 3.35
N LYS A 8 -10.88 -29.50 2.18
CA LYS A 8 -10.79 -30.96 2.01
C LYS A 8 -9.41 -31.45 1.59
N VAL A 9 -8.50 -30.52 1.31
CA VAL A 9 -7.15 -30.82 0.84
C VAL A 9 -6.13 -30.37 1.88
N ASP A 10 -5.11 -31.16 2.13
CA ASP A 10 -3.99 -30.74 2.96
C ASP A 10 -3.12 -29.72 2.19
N LEU A 11 -3.17 -28.46 2.64
CA LEU A 11 -2.42 -27.33 2.09
C LEU A 11 -1.23 -26.92 2.97
N SER A 12 -0.90 -27.69 4.02
CA SER A 12 0.13 -27.36 5.01
C SER A 12 1.55 -27.27 4.44
N GLN A 13 1.79 -27.84 3.26
CA GLN A 13 3.07 -27.75 2.57
C GLN A 13 3.15 -26.54 1.59
N TRP A 14 2.07 -25.82 1.43
CA TRP A 14 2.04 -24.70 0.51
C TRP A 14 2.70 -23.46 1.10
N LYS A 15 3.61 -22.87 0.31
CA LYS A 15 4.18 -21.54 0.56
C LYS A 15 3.76 -20.63 -0.57
N VAL A 16 3.09 -19.53 -0.21
CA VAL A 16 2.52 -18.59 -1.17
C VAL A 16 3.06 -17.20 -0.94
N ILE A 17 3.65 -16.63 -1.97
CA ILE A 17 4.06 -15.22 -1.99
C ILE A 17 2.98 -14.43 -2.70
N THR A 18 2.48 -13.39 -2.06
CA THR A 18 1.57 -12.43 -2.70
C THR A 18 2.33 -11.15 -3.00
N GLY A 19 2.19 -10.66 -4.23
CA GLY A 19 2.83 -9.42 -4.69
C GLY A 19 1.94 -8.67 -5.67
N GLY A 20 2.33 -7.42 -6.00
CA GLY A 20 1.55 -6.54 -6.89
C GLY A 20 0.37 -5.84 -6.22
N SER A 21 -0.06 -6.30 -5.05
CA SER A 21 -1.00 -5.64 -4.13
C SER A 21 -0.70 -6.06 -2.70
N ALA A 22 -1.21 -5.30 -1.72
CA ALA A 22 -1.05 -5.64 -0.31
C ALA A 22 -1.80 -6.93 0.03
N LEU A 23 -1.17 -7.78 0.83
CA LEU A 23 -1.81 -8.95 1.44
C LEU A 23 -2.69 -8.47 2.60
N SER A 24 -4.01 -8.60 2.45
CA SER A 24 -4.92 -8.20 3.53
C SER A 24 -4.82 -9.15 4.73
N PRO A 25 -4.97 -8.63 5.98
CA PRO A 25 -4.98 -9.46 7.18
C PRO A 25 -6.03 -10.58 7.15
N ALA A 26 -7.22 -10.30 6.61
CA ALA A 26 -8.30 -11.28 6.49
C ALA A 26 -7.91 -12.45 5.56
N LEU A 27 -7.28 -12.15 4.42
CA LEU A 27 -6.79 -13.19 3.49
C LEU A 27 -5.64 -13.98 4.11
N ALA A 28 -4.71 -13.31 4.79
CA ALA A 28 -3.60 -13.96 5.48
C ALA A 28 -4.09 -14.89 6.60
N GLN A 29 -5.09 -14.44 7.38
CA GLN A 29 -5.73 -15.26 8.41
C GLN A 29 -6.39 -16.50 7.80
N ARG A 30 -7.18 -16.33 6.73
CA ARG A 30 -7.85 -17.44 6.06
C ARG A 30 -6.86 -18.46 5.50
N ALA A 31 -5.74 -17.99 4.94
CA ALA A 31 -4.68 -18.88 4.47
C ALA A 31 -4.04 -19.65 5.64
N ARG A 32 -3.76 -18.99 6.76
CA ARG A 32 -3.24 -19.61 7.99
C ARG A 32 -4.18 -20.70 8.51
N ASP A 33 -5.50 -20.42 8.54
CA ASP A 33 -6.50 -21.40 8.99
C ASP A 33 -6.54 -22.67 8.12
N LEU A 34 -6.13 -22.56 6.86
CA LEU A 34 -5.97 -23.68 5.92
C LEU A 34 -4.56 -24.30 5.96
N GLY A 35 -3.69 -23.86 6.86
CA GLY A 35 -2.32 -24.34 6.99
C GLY A 35 -1.33 -23.79 5.97
N ILE A 36 -1.73 -22.83 5.13
CA ILE A 36 -0.87 -22.25 4.09
C ILE A 36 0.08 -21.23 4.71
N ASP A 37 1.39 -21.35 4.43
CA ASP A 37 2.41 -20.35 4.76
C ASP A 37 2.38 -19.24 3.71
N VAL A 38 1.51 -18.22 3.92
CA VAL A 38 1.37 -17.07 3.05
C VAL A 38 2.10 -15.85 3.60
N PHE A 39 2.75 -15.09 2.73
CA PHE A 39 3.40 -13.83 3.10
C PHE A 39 3.52 -12.87 1.92
N GLY A 40 3.60 -11.58 2.23
CA GLY A 40 3.78 -10.53 1.26
C GLY A 40 5.18 -10.51 0.65
N GLY A 41 5.27 -9.99 -0.55
CA GLY A 41 6.51 -9.64 -1.22
C GLY A 41 6.31 -8.35 -1.99
N TYR A 42 7.37 -7.55 -2.08
CA TYR A 42 7.35 -6.29 -2.79
C TYR A 42 8.38 -6.30 -3.92
N GLY A 43 8.02 -5.61 -4.97
CA GLY A 43 8.80 -5.35 -6.15
C GLY A 43 7.92 -4.99 -7.33
N MET A 44 8.53 -4.73 -8.46
CA MET A 44 7.88 -4.27 -9.69
C MET A 44 8.54 -4.90 -10.91
N SER A 45 8.00 -4.71 -12.10
CA SER A 45 8.56 -5.30 -13.32
C SER A 45 10.02 -4.87 -13.54
N GLU A 46 10.33 -3.64 -13.22
CA GLU A 46 11.67 -3.03 -13.32
C GLU A 46 12.69 -3.68 -12.39
N THR A 47 12.24 -4.45 -11.40
CA THR A 47 13.10 -5.05 -10.38
C THR A 47 13.20 -6.57 -10.47
N GLY A 48 12.65 -7.20 -11.47
CA GLY A 48 12.83 -8.58 -11.91
C GLY A 48 12.28 -9.75 -11.06
N PRO A 49 11.08 -9.71 -10.46
CA PRO A 49 10.28 -8.63 -9.90
C PRO A 49 10.49 -8.44 -8.39
N VAL A 50 11.19 -9.35 -7.66
CA VAL A 50 11.19 -9.42 -6.20
C VAL A 50 12.37 -8.64 -5.60
N LEU A 51 12.04 -7.71 -4.70
CA LEU A 51 12.99 -6.95 -3.89
C LEU A 51 12.98 -7.37 -2.43
N THR A 52 11.79 -7.60 -1.88
CA THR A 52 11.63 -7.93 -0.46
C THR A 52 10.64 -9.06 -0.25
N LEU A 53 10.77 -9.77 0.86
CA LEU A 53 9.87 -10.85 1.27
C LEU A 53 9.55 -10.73 2.76
N ALA A 54 8.28 -10.89 3.11
CA ALA A 54 7.78 -10.88 4.48
C ALA A 54 7.83 -12.27 5.14
N GLN A 55 8.70 -13.15 4.65
CA GLN A 55 8.90 -14.46 5.25
C GLN A 55 9.48 -14.32 6.66
N ILE A 56 8.80 -14.91 7.63
CA ILE A 56 9.24 -14.96 9.04
C ILE A 56 9.89 -16.32 9.28
N LYS A 57 10.99 -16.31 10.05
CA LYS A 57 11.64 -17.51 10.56
C LYS A 57 11.42 -17.59 12.07
N GLY A 58 11.05 -18.74 12.59
CA GLY A 58 10.80 -18.93 14.01
C GLY A 58 10.21 -20.30 14.33
N SER A 59 9.86 -20.53 15.58
CA SER A 59 9.11 -21.69 16.02
C SER A 59 7.68 -21.68 15.45
N ALA A 60 6.99 -22.81 15.47
CA ALA A 60 5.59 -22.90 15.01
C ALA A 60 4.66 -21.95 15.79
N GLU A 61 4.93 -21.76 17.10
CA GLU A 61 4.16 -20.84 17.94
C GLU A 61 4.38 -19.38 17.55
N GLU A 62 5.62 -18.95 17.34
CA GLU A 62 5.97 -17.61 16.87
C GLU A 62 5.39 -17.33 15.49
N LEU A 63 5.44 -18.30 14.57
CA LEU A 63 4.91 -18.17 13.21
C LEU A 63 3.37 -18.05 13.16
N ASN A 64 2.67 -18.55 14.18
CA ASN A 64 1.21 -18.52 14.27
C ASN A 64 0.68 -17.38 15.16
N SER A 65 1.53 -16.53 15.69
CA SER A 65 1.12 -15.37 16.48
C SER A 65 0.42 -14.30 15.62
N ASP A 66 -0.38 -13.44 16.24
CA ASP A 66 -1.00 -12.28 15.56
C ASP A 66 0.05 -11.25 15.16
N GLU A 67 1.13 -11.13 15.93
CA GLU A 67 2.28 -10.32 15.55
C GLU A 67 2.90 -10.83 14.23
N ALA A 68 3.12 -12.14 14.11
CA ALA A 68 3.61 -12.75 12.89
C ALA A 68 2.69 -12.48 11.69
N LEU A 69 1.37 -12.54 11.90
CA LEU A 69 0.40 -12.24 10.85
C LEU A 69 0.55 -10.78 10.35
N THR A 70 0.72 -9.83 11.27
CA THR A 70 0.96 -8.43 10.94
C THR A 70 2.22 -8.26 10.07
N TYR A 71 3.33 -8.93 10.44
CA TYR A 71 4.56 -8.88 9.64
C TYR A 71 4.41 -9.54 8.27
N ARG A 72 3.68 -10.65 8.16
CA ARG A 72 3.40 -11.33 6.89
C ARG A 72 2.65 -10.47 5.88
N CYS A 73 1.86 -9.50 6.36
CA CYS A 73 1.11 -8.56 5.51
C CYS A 73 1.94 -7.36 5.05
N LYS A 74 3.18 -7.18 5.52
CA LYS A 74 4.10 -6.12 5.05
C LYS A 74 4.75 -6.49 3.72
N GLY A 75 5.46 -5.55 3.10
CA GLY A 75 6.33 -5.80 1.94
C GLY A 75 7.51 -6.72 2.28
N GLY A 76 7.97 -6.69 3.53
CA GLY A 76 9.01 -7.59 4.03
C GLY A 76 10.40 -6.97 4.10
N ARG A 77 11.41 -7.84 4.24
CA ARG A 77 12.82 -7.44 4.30
C ARG A 77 13.52 -7.68 2.97
N PRO A 78 14.55 -6.88 2.62
CA PRO A 78 15.33 -7.07 1.40
C PRO A 78 15.85 -8.50 1.27
N VAL A 79 15.73 -9.06 0.05
CA VAL A 79 16.37 -10.33 -0.28
C VAL A 79 17.89 -10.12 -0.43
N PRO A 80 18.70 -11.19 -0.38
CA PRO A 80 20.15 -11.07 -0.54
C PRO A 80 20.52 -10.24 -1.80
N MET A 81 21.52 -9.39 -1.67
CA MET A 81 22.07 -8.48 -2.69
C MET A 81 21.18 -7.26 -3.02
N VAL A 82 20.04 -7.07 -2.37
CA VAL A 82 19.24 -5.84 -2.49
C VAL A 82 19.67 -4.87 -1.39
N GLU A 83 20.12 -3.69 -1.81
CA GLU A 83 20.22 -2.50 -0.97
C GLU A 83 18.93 -1.69 -1.18
N LEU A 84 18.23 -1.42 -0.08
CA LEU A 84 16.95 -0.72 -0.08
C LEU A 84 16.98 0.38 0.98
N LYS A 85 16.56 1.57 0.60
CA LYS A 85 16.44 2.75 1.47
C LYS A 85 15.09 3.41 1.27
N ILE A 86 14.71 4.22 2.25
CA ILE A 86 13.65 5.22 2.14
C ILE A 86 14.29 6.60 2.23
N VAL A 87 13.96 7.49 1.30
CA VAL A 87 14.59 8.81 1.18
C VAL A 87 13.56 9.93 1.08
N ASP A 88 13.92 11.12 1.57
CA ASP A 88 13.16 12.34 1.34
C ASP A 88 13.45 12.94 -0.06
N PRO A 89 12.77 14.03 -0.46
CA PRO A 89 13.01 14.68 -1.76
C PRO A 89 14.44 15.20 -1.97
N ASP A 90 15.19 15.45 -0.88
CA ASP A 90 16.60 15.84 -0.93
C ASP A 90 17.56 14.63 -0.95
N PHE A 91 17.03 13.42 -1.11
CA PHE A 91 17.76 12.15 -1.08
C PHE A 91 18.45 11.86 0.26
N ARG A 92 17.90 12.37 1.38
CA ARG A 92 18.39 12.02 2.73
C ARG A 92 17.67 10.76 3.19
N GLU A 93 18.47 9.80 3.66
CA GLU A 93 17.91 8.54 4.20
C GLU A 93 17.07 8.80 5.44
N GLN A 94 15.87 8.21 5.49
CA GLN A 94 14.93 8.35 6.58
C GLN A 94 15.13 7.26 7.63
N PRO A 95 14.80 7.53 8.91
CA PRO A 95 14.99 6.56 9.99
C PRO A 95 14.06 5.33 9.84
N HIS A 96 14.54 4.18 10.33
CA HIS A 96 13.78 2.94 10.38
C HIS A 96 12.95 2.85 11.69
N ASP A 97 12.04 3.78 11.88
CA ASP A 97 11.21 3.92 13.09
C ASP A 97 9.78 3.33 12.93
N GLY A 98 9.44 2.88 11.71
CA GLY A 98 8.13 2.34 11.40
C GLY A 98 7.04 3.39 11.19
N VAL A 99 7.39 4.67 11.15
CA VAL A 99 6.47 5.81 11.03
C VAL A 99 6.91 6.79 9.94
N THR A 100 8.18 7.19 9.96
CA THR A 100 8.72 8.16 9.00
C THR A 100 8.72 7.57 7.60
N THR A 101 8.01 8.23 6.68
CA THR A 101 7.86 7.79 5.29
C THR A 101 8.88 8.44 4.37
N GLY A 102 9.21 7.77 3.29
CA GLY A 102 10.04 8.28 2.21
C GLY A 102 9.82 7.49 0.94
N GLU A 103 10.38 7.97 -0.19
CA GLU A 103 10.42 7.20 -1.42
C GLU A 103 11.32 5.98 -1.25
N VAL A 104 10.84 4.82 -1.67
CA VAL A 104 11.63 3.59 -1.70
C VAL A 104 12.58 3.63 -2.88
N VAL A 105 13.87 3.60 -2.61
CA VAL A 105 14.94 3.52 -3.62
C VAL A 105 15.76 2.27 -3.43
N VAL A 106 16.18 1.66 -4.54
CA VAL A 106 16.80 0.33 -4.50
C VAL A 106 18.01 0.21 -5.41
N ARG A 107 18.92 -0.67 -5.02
CA ARG A 107 20.06 -1.09 -5.83
C ARG A 107 20.22 -2.60 -5.74
N ALA A 108 20.34 -3.28 -6.88
CA ALA A 108 20.62 -4.71 -6.99
C ALA A 108 21.22 -5.01 -8.38
N PRO A 109 21.98 -6.11 -8.55
CA PRO A 109 22.68 -6.38 -9.80
C PRO A 109 21.78 -6.77 -10.99
N TRP A 110 20.50 -7.07 -10.73
CA TRP A 110 19.55 -7.52 -11.78
C TRP A 110 18.50 -6.48 -12.17
N LEU A 111 18.56 -5.26 -11.64
CA LEU A 111 17.57 -4.22 -11.96
C LEU A 111 17.67 -3.80 -13.42
N THR A 112 16.52 -3.44 -14.01
CA THR A 112 16.51 -2.93 -15.39
C THR A 112 17.37 -1.68 -15.52
N GLN A 113 18.01 -1.51 -16.67
CA GLN A 113 18.77 -0.29 -16.96
C GLN A 113 17.90 0.83 -17.51
N GLY A 114 16.70 0.50 -18.00
CA GLY A 114 15.77 1.50 -18.55
C GLY A 114 14.64 0.86 -19.34
N TYR A 115 13.85 1.71 -19.97
CA TYR A 115 12.71 1.34 -20.79
C TYR A 115 13.09 1.31 -22.28
N LEU A 116 12.51 0.37 -23.02
CA LEU A 116 12.76 0.24 -24.45
C LEU A 116 12.25 1.48 -25.21
N ASN A 117 13.14 2.10 -25.98
CA ASN A 117 12.86 3.31 -26.78
C ASN A 117 12.31 4.51 -25.98
N ASP A 118 12.62 4.60 -24.68
CA ASP A 118 12.20 5.69 -23.82
C ASP A 118 13.37 6.15 -22.94
N PRO A 119 14.32 6.93 -23.51
CA PRO A 119 15.51 7.36 -22.79
C PRO A 119 15.17 8.35 -21.66
N GLU A 120 14.19 9.23 -21.82
CA GLU A 120 13.81 10.23 -20.83
C GLU A 120 13.35 9.55 -19.53
N ARG A 121 12.37 8.63 -19.63
CA ARG A 121 11.90 7.88 -18.46
C ARG A 121 12.95 6.92 -17.92
N SER A 122 13.89 6.47 -18.74
CA SER A 122 15.00 5.64 -18.30
C SER A 122 16.00 6.42 -17.44
N GLU A 123 16.26 7.69 -17.77
CA GLU A 123 17.09 8.57 -16.95
C GLU A 123 16.40 8.95 -15.64
N GLU A 124 15.09 9.23 -15.66
CA GLU A 124 14.29 9.50 -14.46
C GLU A 124 14.27 8.32 -13.48
N LEU A 125 14.36 7.09 -14.02
CA LEU A 125 14.35 5.86 -13.21
C LEU A 125 15.57 5.75 -12.31
N TRP A 126 16.72 6.33 -12.70
CA TRP A 126 17.99 6.21 -12.01
C TRP A 126 18.54 7.56 -11.56
N THR A 127 18.57 7.78 -10.25
CA THR A 127 19.14 8.98 -9.67
C THR A 127 19.98 8.61 -8.45
N ASN A 128 21.12 9.31 -8.24
CA ASN A 128 22.06 9.06 -7.13
C ASN A 128 22.55 7.60 -7.03
N GLY A 129 22.56 6.85 -8.14
CA GLY A 129 23.00 5.45 -8.20
C GLY A 129 21.98 4.44 -7.67
N TYR A 130 20.73 4.85 -7.48
CA TYR A 130 19.60 4.02 -7.10
C TYR A 130 18.49 4.09 -8.13
N LEU A 131 17.76 2.99 -8.28
CA LEU A 131 16.50 2.96 -9.00
C LEU A 131 15.41 3.53 -8.09
N HIS A 132 14.70 4.55 -8.59
CA HIS A 132 13.55 5.17 -7.94
C HIS A 132 12.29 4.39 -8.26
N THR A 133 11.65 3.82 -7.25
CA THR A 133 10.47 2.97 -7.46
C THR A 133 9.20 3.78 -7.66
N GLY A 134 9.17 5.03 -7.20
CA GLY A 134 7.98 5.86 -7.15
C GLY A 134 6.95 5.35 -6.12
N ASP A 135 7.31 4.41 -5.26
CA ASP A 135 6.49 3.95 -4.14
C ASP A 135 6.97 4.62 -2.84
N ILE A 136 6.02 5.03 -2.01
CA ILE A 136 6.26 5.60 -0.68
C ILE A 136 6.06 4.52 0.37
N GLY A 137 6.92 4.50 1.37
CA GLY A 137 6.82 3.54 2.45
C GLY A 137 7.64 3.93 3.67
N HIS A 138 7.56 3.13 4.70
CA HIS A 138 8.40 3.22 5.88
C HIS A 138 9.05 1.87 6.19
N ILE A 139 10.16 1.88 6.93
CA ILE A 139 10.85 0.69 7.40
C ILE A 139 10.81 0.70 8.93
N ASP A 140 10.46 -0.42 9.53
CA ASP A 140 10.47 -0.55 10.99
C ASP A 140 11.85 -0.97 11.53
N ALA A 141 12.01 -0.91 12.86
CA ALA A 141 13.25 -1.26 13.56
C ALA A 141 13.68 -2.73 13.34
N LYS A 142 12.80 -3.62 12.87
CA LYS A 142 13.10 -5.00 12.47
C LYS A 142 13.48 -5.11 11.00
N GLY A 143 13.49 -3.99 10.25
CA GLY A 143 13.86 -3.90 8.85
C GLY A 143 12.75 -4.31 7.86
N TYR A 144 11.49 -4.34 8.30
CA TYR A 144 10.36 -4.64 7.42
C TYR A 144 9.84 -3.38 6.76
N LEU A 145 9.83 -3.40 5.43
CA LEU A 145 9.20 -2.39 4.59
C LEU A 145 7.67 -2.53 4.63
N LYS A 146 6.96 -1.42 4.78
CA LYS A 146 5.53 -1.29 4.49
C LYS A 146 5.36 -0.20 3.45
N ILE A 147 4.78 -0.54 2.30
CA ILE A 147 4.37 0.44 1.29
C ILE A 147 3.09 1.12 1.78
N THR A 148 3.07 2.43 1.72
CA THR A 148 1.93 3.24 2.18
C THR A 148 1.22 3.93 1.02
N ASP A 149 1.92 4.27 -0.07
CA ASP A 149 1.32 4.89 -1.25
C ASP A 149 2.27 4.87 -2.46
N ARG A 150 1.81 5.50 -3.54
CA ARG A 150 2.62 5.90 -4.68
C ARG A 150 2.95 7.39 -4.64
N LEU A 151 4.17 7.75 -5.03
CA LEU A 151 4.63 9.16 -5.06
C LEU A 151 3.70 10.08 -5.87
N LYS A 152 3.08 9.54 -6.93
CA LYS A 152 2.10 10.24 -7.77
C LYS A 152 0.69 10.30 -7.20
N ASP A 153 0.39 9.46 -6.20
CA ASP A 153 -0.94 9.30 -5.62
C ASP A 153 -1.01 9.78 -4.17
N VAL A 154 0.15 9.91 -3.50
CA VAL A 154 0.25 10.50 -2.17
C VAL A 154 -0.26 11.96 -2.20
N ILE A 155 -1.07 12.31 -1.22
CA ILE A 155 -1.71 13.63 -1.14
C ILE A 155 -0.80 14.56 -0.35
N LYS A 156 -0.38 15.66 -0.96
CA LYS A 156 0.57 16.63 -0.39
C LYS A 156 -0.18 17.78 0.26
N SER A 157 -0.50 17.65 1.53
CA SER A 157 -1.31 18.61 2.27
C SER A 157 -0.49 19.32 3.34
N GLY A 158 -0.34 20.64 3.24
CA GLY A 158 0.34 21.46 4.25
C GLY A 158 1.81 21.08 4.52
N GLY A 159 2.49 20.44 3.56
CA GLY A 159 3.85 19.94 3.69
C GLY A 159 3.95 18.51 4.24
N GLU A 160 2.85 17.88 4.58
CA GLU A 160 2.78 16.48 4.98
C GLU A 160 2.32 15.57 3.82
N TRP A 161 2.70 14.31 3.89
CA TRP A 161 2.29 13.29 2.94
C TRP A 161 1.20 12.42 3.56
N ILE A 162 0.01 12.47 2.98
CA ILE A 162 -1.16 11.70 3.40
C ILE A 162 -1.30 10.50 2.47
N SER A 163 -1.33 9.29 3.04
CA SER A 163 -1.52 8.06 2.30
C SER A 163 -2.96 7.93 1.81
N SER A 164 -3.14 7.93 0.49
CA SER A 164 -4.43 7.69 -0.13
C SER A 164 -4.92 6.25 0.11
N LEU A 165 -4.00 5.27 0.15
CA LEU A 165 -4.33 3.86 0.40
C LEU A 165 -4.82 3.63 1.84
N GLU A 166 -4.21 4.29 2.83
CA GLU A 166 -4.63 4.18 4.22
C GLU A 166 -6.04 4.74 4.44
N LEU A 167 -6.34 5.86 3.77
CA LEU A 167 -7.69 6.42 3.78
C LEU A 167 -8.69 5.51 3.04
N GLU A 168 -8.30 4.87 1.93
CA GLU A 168 -9.13 3.88 1.24
C GLU A 168 -9.46 2.68 2.14
N ASP A 169 -8.46 2.13 2.83
CA ASP A 169 -8.65 1.02 3.77
C ASP A 169 -9.60 1.37 4.92
N LEU A 170 -9.49 2.59 5.45
CA LEU A 170 -10.40 3.08 6.48
C LEU A 170 -11.84 3.22 5.95
N ALA A 171 -12.03 3.75 4.75
CA ALA A 171 -13.35 3.87 4.11
C ALA A 171 -13.97 2.50 3.82
N LEU A 172 -13.18 1.55 3.29
CA LEU A 172 -13.62 0.17 3.03
C LEU A 172 -14.00 -0.60 4.30
N GLY A 173 -13.51 -0.17 5.45
CA GLY A 173 -13.91 -0.71 6.73
C GLY A 173 -15.36 -0.39 7.12
N ALA A 174 -16.05 0.57 6.46
CA ALA A 174 -17.46 0.86 6.70
C ALA A 174 -18.34 -0.24 6.09
N PRO A 175 -19.30 -0.83 6.85
CA PRO A 175 -20.17 -1.91 6.38
C PRO A 175 -20.95 -1.59 5.11
N SER A 176 -21.34 -0.33 4.93
CA SER A 176 -22.11 0.17 3.79
C SER A 176 -21.30 0.31 2.50
N VAL A 177 -19.95 0.37 2.58
CA VAL A 177 -19.05 0.62 1.45
C VAL A 177 -18.65 -0.68 0.76
N SER A 178 -18.73 -0.72 -0.56
CA SER A 178 -18.24 -1.83 -1.40
C SER A 178 -16.91 -1.54 -2.06
N GLU A 179 -16.69 -0.29 -2.51
CA GLU A 179 -15.45 0.18 -3.09
C GLU A 179 -15.15 1.61 -2.58
N ALA A 180 -13.87 1.92 -2.44
CA ALA A 180 -13.42 3.27 -2.08
C ALA A 180 -12.20 3.65 -2.92
N ALA A 181 -12.10 4.93 -3.26
CA ALA A 181 -10.91 5.54 -3.84
C ALA A 181 -10.67 6.90 -3.20
N VAL A 182 -9.41 7.23 -2.98
CA VAL A 182 -9.02 8.54 -2.42
C VAL A 182 -8.02 9.20 -3.35
N ILE A 183 -8.29 10.47 -3.66
CA ILE A 183 -7.42 11.32 -4.48
C ILE A 183 -7.12 12.64 -3.78
N GLY A 184 -5.98 13.24 -4.09
CA GLY A 184 -5.70 14.63 -3.77
C GLY A 184 -6.47 15.54 -4.75
N VAL A 185 -7.18 16.51 -4.22
CA VAL A 185 -7.78 17.61 -4.99
C VAL A 185 -7.14 18.94 -4.57
N VAL A 186 -7.04 19.87 -5.52
CA VAL A 186 -6.38 21.16 -5.28
C VAL A 186 -7.09 21.93 -4.18
N ASP A 187 -6.31 22.46 -3.25
CA ASP A 187 -6.75 23.34 -2.18
C ASP A 187 -5.86 24.59 -2.11
N GLU A 188 -6.46 25.79 -2.11
CA GLU A 188 -5.73 27.07 -2.15
C GLU A 188 -4.82 27.28 -0.94
N LYS A 189 -5.18 26.72 0.22
CA LYS A 189 -4.45 26.93 1.47
C LYS A 189 -3.42 25.84 1.75
N TRP A 190 -3.76 24.59 1.41
CA TRP A 190 -3.00 23.41 1.83
C TRP A 190 -2.26 22.71 0.68
N GLY A 191 -2.41 23.22 -0.56
CA GLY A 191 -1.91 22.59 -1.78
C GLY A 191 -2.86 21.51 -2.28
N GLU A 192 -3.02 20.44 -1.52
CA GLU A 192 -4.01 19.38 -1.79
C GLU A 192 -4.79 19.01 -0.52
N ARG A 193 -6.03 18.53 -0.71
CA ARG A 193 -6.83 17.90 0.34
C ARG A 193 -7.39 16.56 -0.15
N PRO A 194 -7.56 15.57 0.74
CA PRO A 194 -8.13 14.30 0.37
C PRO A 194 -9.62 14.43 0.01
N LEU A 195 -10.00 13.88 -1.15
CA LEU A 195 -11.36 13.60 -1.55
C LEU A 195 -11.57 12.09 -1.54
N VAL A 196 -12.56 11.62 -0.77
CA VAL A 196 -12.94 10.21 -0.68
C VAL A 196 -14.13 9.98 -1.57
N LEU A 197 -14.00 9.02 -2.49
CA LEU A 197 -15.06 8.55 -3.38
C LEU A 197 -15.44 7.14 -2.95
N VAL A 198 -16.73 6.90 -2.70
CA VAL A 198 -17.23 5.61 -2.22
C VAL A 198 -18.35 5.07 -3.09
N VAL A 199 -18.35 3.75 -3.27
CA VAL A 199 -19.46 3.02 -3.92
C VAL A 199 -20.17 2.21 -2.85
N GLY A 200 -21.51 2.28 -2.80
CA GLY A 200 -22.33 1.53 -1.85
C GLY A 200 -22.47 0.07 -2.19
N LYS A 201 -22.71 -0.75 -1.18
CA LYS A 201 -23.28 -2.11 -1.36
C LYS A 201 -24.74 -2.05 -1.74
N GLU A 202 -25.44 -1.03 -1.27
CA GLU A 202 -26.82 -0.67 -1.58
C GLU A 202 -26.86 0.73 -2.23
N THR A 203 -28.05 1.19 -2.63
CA THR A 203 -28.20 2.38 -3.46
C THR A 203 -27.78 3.70 -2.78
N GLU A 204 -27.87 3.77 -1.46
CA GLU A 204 -27.49 4.96 -0.66
C GLU A 204 -26.52 4.59 0.46
N ILE A 205 -25.46 5.40 0.61
CA ILE A 205 -24.48 5.30 1.73
C ILE A 205 -24.73 6.43 2.71
N ASP A 206 -24.68 6.11 3.99
CA ASP A 206 -24.52 7.12 5.02
C ASP A 206 -23.05 7.56 5.08
N CYS A 207 -22.69 8.64 4.36
CA CYS A 207 -21.36 9.23 4.39
C CYS A 207 -20.93 9.65 5.81
N SER A 208 -21.87 9.85 6.76
CA SER A 208 -21.55 10.18 8.14
C SER A 208 -20.90 9.00 8.88
N GLU A 209 -21.26 7.75 8.52
CA GLU A 209 -20.60 6.54 9.02
C GLU A 209 -19.12 6.51 8.60
N VAL A 210 -18.85 6.81 7.33
CA VAL A 210 -17.48 6.85 6.80
C VAL A 210 -16.67 7.98 7.47
N ALA A 211 -17.27 9.17 7.61
CA ALA A 211 -16.64 10.31 8.30
C ALA A 211 -16.31 10.00 9.76
N ALA A 212 -17.21 9.31 10.47
CA ALA A 212 -16.99 8.92 11.86
C ALA A 212 -15.79 7.98 12.03
N ARG A 213 -15.54 7.09 11.05
CA ARG A 213 -14.37 6.21 11.04
C ARG A 213 -13.06 6.98 10.92
N PHE A 214 -12.98 7.96 10.03
CA PHE A 214 -11.79 8.83 9.93
C PHE A 214 -11.55 9.60 11.23
N ALA A 215 -12.58 10.18 11.81
CA ALA A 215 -12.47 10.88 13.09
C ALA A 215 -12.01 9.94 14.23
N GLN A 216 -12.48 8.70 14.25
CA GLN A 216 -12.05 7.69 15.22
C GLN A 216 -10.60 7.29 15.00
N ALA A 217 -10.18 7.07 13.74
CA ALA A 217 -8.81 6.73 13.37
C ALA A 217 -7.82 7.85 13.77
N ALA A 218 -8.19 9.11 13.56
CA ALA A 218 -7.40 10.25 13.99
C ALA A 218 -7.26 10.32 15.53
N LYS A 219 -8.34 10.14 16.27
CA LYS A 219 -8.31 10.08 17.74
C LYS A 219 -7.47 8.92 18.28
N ALA A 220 -7.42 7.81 17.56
CA ALA A 220 -6.59 6.65 17.89
C ALA A 220 -5.13 6.80 17.46
N GLY A 221 -4.77 7.88 16.77
CA GLY A 221 -3.41 8.10 16.24
C GLY A 221 -3.04 7.19 15.07
N VAL A 222 -4.03 6.58 14.40
CA VAL A 222 -3.82 5.75 13.20
C VAL A 222 -3.49 6.63 12.01
N ILE A 223 -4.21 7.75 11.87
CA ILE A 223 -3.93 8.80 10.89
C ILE A 223 -3.73 10.14 11.61
N SER A 224 -3.05 11.09 10.97
CA SER A 224 -2.92 12.45 11.50
C SER A 224 -4.27 13.19 11.41
N GLU A 225 -4.48 14.19 12.26
CA GLU A 225 -5.69 15.05 12.19
C GLU A 225 -5.80 15.75 10.82
N TRP A 226 -4.65 16.06 10.20
CA TRP A 226 -4.57 16.65 8.87
C TRP A 226 -5.03 15.71 7.76
N ALA A 227 -4.92 14.41 7.97
CA ALA A 227 -5.35 13.41 7.00
C ALA A 227 -6.87 13.21 6.96
N VAL A 228 -7.61 13.72 7.94
CA VAL A 228 -9.07 13.57 7.98
C VAL A 228 -9.71 14.24 6.76
N PRO A 229 -10.42 13.48 5.90
CA PRO A 229 -11.07 14.04 4.72
C PRO A 229 -12.26 14.92 5.11
N GLU A 230 -12.36 16.08 4.47
CA GLU A 230 -13.52 16.99 4.61
C GLU A 230 -14.60 16.67 3.56
N ARG A 231 -14.20 16.03 2.45
CA ARG A 231 -15.09 15.71 1.34
C ARG A 231 -15.19 14.20 1.16
N ILE A 232 -16.40 13.67 1.28
CA ILE A 232 -16.75 12.27 1.02
C ILE A 232 -17.93 12.28 0.06
N GLU A 233 -17.78 11.67 -1.10
CA GLU A 233 -18.80 11.68 -2.15
C GLU A 233 -19.12 10.24 -2.57
N GLN A 234 -20.40 9.94 -2.66
CA GLN A 234 -20.87 8.70 -3.25
C GLN A 234 -20.83 8.79 -4.77
N VAL A 235 -20.35 7.73 -5.41
CA VAL A 235 -20.33 7.57 -6.87
C VAL A 235 -20.93 6.23 -7.27
N ASP A 236 -21.43 6.13 -8.50
CA ASP A 236 -22.01 4.90 -9.02
C ASP A 236 -20.96 3.82 -9.26
N ALA A 237 -19.75 4.23 -9.69
CA ALA A 237 -18.64 3.32 -9.96
C ALA A 237 -17.28 4.04 -9.86
N ILE A 238 -16.27 3.30 -9.46
CA ILE A 238 -14.87 3.75 -9.49
C ILE A 238 -14.20 3.22 -10.77
N PRO A 239 -13.64 4.11 -11.63
CA PRO A 239 -12.97 3.69 -12.85
C PRO A 239 -11.76 2.80 -12.55
N LYS A 240 -11.59 1.76 -13.36
CA LYS A 240 -10.48 0.80 -13.23
C LYS A 240 -9.66 0.75 -14.51
N THR A 241 -8.38 0.52 -14.36
CA THR A 241 -7.45 0.26 -15.48
C THR A 241 -7.76 -1.09 -16.11
N SER A 242 -7.16 -1.38 -17.28
CA SER A 242 -7.32 -2.67 -17.99
C SER A 242 -6.90 -3.90 -17.15
N VAL A 243 -6.09 -3.69 -16.10
CA VAL A 243 -5.64 -4.73 -15.18
C VAL A 243 -6.42 -4.74 -13.84
N GLY A 244 -7.55 -4.02 -13.78
CA GLY A 244 -8.47 -4.02 -12.64
C GLY A 244 -8.06 -3.14 -11.45
N LYS A 245 -7.00 -2.33 -11.55
CA LYS A 245 -6.60 -1.37 -10.51
C LYS A 245 -7.40 -0.07 -10.62
N ILE A 246 -7.64 0.63 -9.52
CA ILE A 246 -8.25 1.96 -9.49
C ILE A 246 -7.49 2.91 -10.41
N ASP A 247 -8.20 3.60 -11.29
CA ASP A 247 -7.64 4.62 -12.20
C ASP A 247 -7.76 6.00 -11.55
N LYS A 248 -6.84 6.29 -10.61
CA LYS A 248 -6.79 7.58 -9.91
C LYS A 248 -6.53 8.77 -10.85
N LYS A 249 -5.87 8.53 -12.00
CA LYS A 249 -5.67 9.59 -13.00
C LYS A 249 -7.02 10.06 -13.54
N ARG A 250 -7.86 9.12 -13.96
CA ARG A 250 -9.20 9.44 -14.46
C ARG A 250 -10.09 10.08 -13.39
N LEU A 251 -9.94 9.67 -12.13
CA LEU A 251 -10.67 10.31 -11.02
C LEU A 251 -10.24 11.76 -10.83
N ARG A 252 -8.92 12.07 -10.89
CA ARG A 252 -8.46 13.46 -10.81
C ARG A 252 -8.94 14.32 -12.00
N GLU A 253 -9.07 13.75 -13.19
CA GLU A 253 -9.62 14.45 -14.36
C GLU A 253 -11.12 14.76 -14.21
N GLN A 254 -11.86 14.01 -13.39
CA GLN A 254 -13.29 14.17 -13.17
C GLN A 254 -13.64 15.03 -11.96
N PHE A 255 -12.84 14.99 -10.90
CA PHE A 255 -13.17 15.57 -9.59
C PHE A 255 -12.11 16.54 -9.06
N GLY A 256 -10.95 16.62 -9.71
CA GLY A 256 -9.82 17.49 -9.31
C GLY A 256 -9.87 18.91 -9.87
#